data_401f0dea2e52d8947b47b68c73addd1a
#
_entry.id   401f0dea2e52d8947b47b68c73addd1a
#
_cell.length_a   1.000
_cell.length_b   1.000
_cell.length_c   1.000
_cell.angle_alpha   90.00
_cell.angle_beta   90.00
_cell.angle_gamma   90.00
#
_symmetry.space_group_name_H-M   'P 1'
#
loop_
_entity.id
_entity.type
_entity.pdbx_description
1 polymer ?
#
loop_
_entity_poly.entity_id
_entity_poly.type
_entity_poly.pdbx_seq_one_letter_code
_entity_poly.pdbx_strand_id
1 'polypeptide(L)'
;MRNFLYKLKLLILRILCYEKPLRVALFKYLSLKFSTFRPHYETLIFESAKNAIKLGYKEINVLELGVAGGDGIRALVKYKTKIEKVLDIKIRIIGFDTGSGLPSITSKEDLPFFWKSGDYTNQNLRELENENECVKIYEGNIQTTLDKFISENKKKIGLIIFDLDLYSSTKLFLNQITKFSKLNLLMPRVLCYFDDLFVADYCLDDMNGEPLAISEFNNQSSELKLGKTLDHINDFKFPLAKGQIYTLHDFNNQDYNRYVGIYSSDSLSKKNKDKSRSILND
;
A
#
# COMPACT_ATOMS: atom_id res chain seq x y z
N MET A 1 -13.13 36.46 16.71
CA MET A 1 -12.24 36.26 15.57
C MET A 1 -11.79 34.80 15.40
N ARG A 2 -11.27 34.14 16.43
CA ARG A 2 -10.82 32.72 16.41
C ARG A 2 -11.95 31.73 16.07
N ASN A 3 -13.16 31.90 16.59
CA ASN A 3 -14.34 31.07 16.31
C ASN A 3 -14.90 31.25 14.90
N PHE A 4 -14.77 32.43 14.30
CA PHE A 4 -15.17 32.70 12.94
C PHE A 4 -14.23 32.04 11.94
N LEU A 5 -12.93 32.14 12.16
CA LEU A 5 -11.91 31.47 11.33
C LEU A 5 -12.02 29.94 11.38
N TYR A 6 -12.38 29.39 12.55
CA TYR A 6 -12.61 27.95 12.69
C TYR A 6 -13.87 27.49 11.94
N LYS A 7 -14.98 28.22 12.05
CA LYS A 7 -16.21 27.94 11.31
C LYS A 7 -16.03 28.10 9.80
N LEU A 8 -15.26 29.10 9.37
CA LEU A 8 -14.92 29.30 7.97
C LEU A 8 -14.03 28.16 7.42
N LYS A 9 -13.05 27.70 8.21
CA LYS A 9 -12.25 26.52 7.89
C LYS A 9 -13.10 25.25 7.72
N LEU A 10 -14.07 25.04 8.62
CA LEU A 10 -14.98 23.89 8.54
C LEU A 10 -15.93 23.98 7.35
N LEU A 11 -16.40 25.19 7.01
CA LEU A 11 -17.24 25.42 5.84
C LEU A 11 -16.46 25.15 4.54
N ILE A 12 -15.22 25.66 4.46
CA ILE A 12 -14.32 25.41 3.32
C ILE A 12 -14.03 23.90 3.20
N LEU A 13 -13.73 23.22 4.31
CA LEU A 13 -13.53 21.77 4.29
C LEU A 13 -14.78 21.00 3.85
N ARG A 14 -15.99 21.44 4.27
CA ARG A 14 -17.26 20.84 3.82
C ARG A 14 -17.48 21.03 2.32
N ILE A 15 -17.27 22.24 1.80
CA ILE A 15 -17.39 22.55 0.37
C ILE A 15 -16.37 21.72 -0.43
N LEU A 16 -15.13 21.64 0.03
CA LEU A 16 -14.06 20.85 -0.60
C LEU A 16 -14.31 19.35 -0.56
N CYS A 17 -15.06 18.85 0.45
CA CYS A 17 -15.47 17.45 0.51
C CYS A 17 -16.60 17.09 -0.45
N TYR A 18 -17.40 18.06 -0.90
CA TYR A 18 -18.54 17.82 -1.79
C TYR A 18 -18.17 17.83 -3.28
N GLU A 19 -17.18 18.64 -3.68
CA GLU A 19 -16.79 18.83 -5.08
C GLU A 19 -15.51 18.05 -5.42
N LYS A 20 -15.68 16.85 -6.00
CA LYS A 20 -14.57 15.94 -6.37
C LYS A 20 -13.41 16.61 -7.13
N PRO A 21 -13.64 17.41 -8.22
CA PRO A 21 -12.53 18.01 -8.97
C PRO A 21 -11.77 19.07 -8.19
N LEU A 22 -12.45 19.83 -7.34
CA LEU A 22 -11.82 20.87 -6.53
C LEU A 22 -10.94 20.26 -5.43
N ARG A 23 -11.37 19.14 -4.83
CA ARG A 23 -10.63 18.38 -3.84
C ARG A 23 -9.33 17.81 -4.42
N VAL A 24 -9.40 17.22 -5.60
CA VAL A 24 -8.22 16.70 -6.32
C VAL A 24 -7.25 17.82 -6.69
N ALA A 25 -7.76 18.95 -7.17
CA ALA A 25 -6.95 20.13 -7.49
C ALA A 25 -6.28 20.72 -6.25
N LEU A 26 -7.01 20.84 -5.14
CA LEU A 26 -6.46 21.31 -3.86
C LEU A 26 -5.41 20.36 -3.32
N PHE A 27 -5.66 19.05 -3.38
CA PHE A 27 -4.70 18.07 -2.92
C PHE A 27 -3.43 18.08 -3.78
N LYS A 28 -3.55 18.13 -5.11
CA LYS A 28 -2.41 18.35 -6.02
C LYS A 28 -1.65 19.64 -5.68
N TYR A 29 -2.37 20.73 -5.45
CA TYR A 29 -1.78 22.02 -5.07
C TYR A 29 -1.05 21.95 -3.74
N LEU A 30 -1.66 21.32 -2.72
CA LEU A 30 -1.05 21.14 -1.41
C LEU A 30 0.14 20.18 -1.47
N SER A 31 0.05 19.09 -2.22
CA SER A 31 1.16 18.16 -2.44
C SER A 31 2.34 18.82 -3.14
N LEU A 32 2.09 19.61 -4.17
CA LEU A 32 3.12 20.38 -4.86
C LEU A 32 3.73 21.46 -3.98
N LYS A 33 2.92 22.17 -3.20
CA LYS A 33 3.36 23.28 -2.35
C LYS A 33 4.09 22.81 -1.08
N PHE A 34 3.70 21.65 -0.51
CA PHE A 34 4.31 21.11 0.70
C PHE A 34 5.31 19.98 0.43
N SER A 35 5.72 19.79 -0.84
CA SER A 35 6.76 18.82 -1.23
C SER A 35 6.49 17.38 -0.77
N THR A 36 5.23 16.98 -0.67
CA THR A 36 4.89 15.57 -0.41
C THR A 36 4.78 14.83 -1.74
N PHE A 37 5.88 14.24 -2.15
CA PHE A 37 5.94 13.36 -3.30
C PHE A 37 5.35 12.00 -2.92
N ARG A 38 4.46 11.43 -3.75
CA ARG A 38 3.73 10.17 -3.50
C ARG A 38 3.06 10.12 -2.09
N PRO A 39 2.13 11.03 -1.74
CA PRO A 39 1.57 11.13 -0.38
C PRO A 39 0.75 9.91 0.04
N HIS A 40 0.24 9.11 -0.91
CA HIS A 40 -0.41 7.83 -0.65
C HIS A 40 0.58 6.83 -0.03
N TYR A 41 1.86 6.83 -0.41
CA TYR A 41 2.90 6.02 0.22
C TYR A 41 3.09 6.38 1.70
N GLU A 42 3.10 7.69 2.04
CA GLU A 42 3.20 8.14 3.44
C GLU A 42 2.08 7.55 4.30
N THR A 43 0.84 7.61 3.79
CA THR A 43 -0.32 7.09 4.52
C THR A 43 -0.29 5.57 4.65
N LEU A 44 0.06 4.87 3.57
CA LEU A 44 0.10 3.41 3.56
C LEU A 44 1.16 2.84 4.51
N ILE A 45 2.38 3.37 4.47
CA ILE A 45 3.45 2.93 5.36
C ILE A 45 3.13 3.26 6.83
N PHE A 46 2.49 4.41 7.11
CA PHE A 46 2.06 4.81 8.44
C PHE A 46 0.97 3.89 9.00
N GLU A 47 -0.06 3.59 8.21
CA GLU A 47 -1.14 2.68 8.64
C GLU A 47 -0.63 1.24 8.81
N SER A 48 0.26 0.78 7.94
CA SER A 48 0.93 -0.52 8.10
C SER A 48 1.74 -0.61 9.38
N ALA A 49 2.53 0.42 9.69
CA ALA A 49 3.32 0.51 10.91
C ALA A 49 2.43 0.49 12.16
N LYS A 50 1.33 1.25 12.17
CA LYS A 50 0.36 1.23 13.27
C LYS A 50 -0.28 -0.14 13.48
N ASN A 51 -0.66 -0.81 12.40
CA ASN A 51 -1.23 -2.15 12.46
C ASN A 51 -0.22 -3.16 12.99
N ALA A 52 1.04 -3.06 12.58
CA ALA A 52 2.13 -3.89 13.06
C ALA A 52 2.33 -3.75 14.58
N ILE A 53 2.38 -2.51 15.09
CA ILE A 53 2.50 -2.24 16.53
C ILE A 53 1.34 -2.82 17.32
N LYS A 54 0.09 -2.69 16.85
CA LYS A 54 -1.09 -3.27 17.49
C LYS A 54 -1.01 -4.80 17.59
N LEU A 55 -0.35 -5.44 16.62
CA LEU A 55 -0.08 -6.87 16.60
C LEU A 55 1.20 -7.25 17.38
N GLY A 56 1.90 -6.29 17.98
CA GLY A 56 3.11 -6.53 18.78
C GLY A 56 4.38 -6.69 17.95
N TYR A 57 4.35 -6.42 16.66
CA TYR A 57 5.54 -6.46 15.81
C TYR A 57 6.39 -5.20 16.02
N LYS A 58 7.70 -5.37 16.10
CA LYS A 58 8.68 -4.29 16.29
C LYS A 58 9.44 -3.95 15.00
N GLU A 59 9.26 -4.75 13.97
CA GLU A 59 9.92 -4.58 12.68
C GLU A 59 9.03 -5.15 11.57
N ILE A 60 8.93 -4.43 10.44
CA ILE A 60 8.24 -4.87 9.22
C ILE A 60 9.07 -4.62 7.97
N ASN A 61 8.82 -5.43 6.95
CA ASN A 61 9.24 -5.19 5.58
C ASN A 61 8.13 -4.46 4.80
N VAL A 62 8.53 -3.49 4.00
CA VAL A 62 7.73 -2.83 2.97
C VAL A 62 8.33 -3.21 1.63
N LEU A 63 7.51 -3.82 0.77
CA LEU A 63 7.94 -4.30 -0.54
C LEU A 63 7.46 -3.31 -1.62
N GLU A 64 8.35 -2.97 -2.55
CA GLU A 64 8.00 -2.29 -3.80
C GLU A 64 8.41 -3.19 -4.97
N LEU A 65 7.46 -3.54 -5.78
CA LEU A 65 7.58 -4.41 -6.95
C LEU A 65 7.53 -3.53 -8.20
N GLY A 66 8.63 -3.46 -8.92
CA GLY A 66 8.90 -2.41 -9.90
C GLY A 66 9.49 -1.17 -9.22
N VAL A 67 10.76 -0.92 -9.45
CA VAL A 67 11.52 0.18 -8.82
C VAL A 67 11.84 1.29 -9.83
N ALA A 68 12.03 0.92 -11.08
CA ALA A 68 12.37 1.84 -12.17
C ALA A 68 13.41 2.88 -11.77
N GLY A 69 13.11 4.17 -11.84
CA GLY A 69 14.00 5.28 -11.46
C GLY A 69 14.30 5.41 -9.95
N GLY A 70 13.63 4.63 -9.07
CA GLY A 70 13.83 4.64 -7.63
C GLY A 70 13.08 5.73 -6.87
N ASP A 71 12.19 6.44 -7.52
CA ASP A 71 11.43 7.53 -6.90
C ASP A 71 10.50 7.02 -5.77
N GLY A 72 9.89 5.86 -5.94
CA GLY A 72 9.09 5.23 -4.92
C GLY A 72 9.92 4.83 -3.71
N ILE A 73 11.06 4.17 -3.92
CA ILE A 73 12.02 3.82 -2.84
C ILE A 73 12.45 5.05 -2.06
N ARG A 74 12.84 6.14 -2.75
CA ARG A 74 13.25 7.40 -2.08
C ARG A 74 12.10 8.02 -1.27
N ALA A 75 10.87 7.96 -1.78
CA ALA A 75 9.70 8.40 -1.04
C ALA A 75 9.48 7.55 0.22
N LEU A 76 9.56 6.22 0.12
CA LEU A 76 9.43 5.29 1.24
C LEU A 76 10.50 5.54 2.31
N VAL A 77 11.76 5.75 1.93
CA VAL A 77 12.86 6.10 2.87
C VAL A 77 12.55 7.39 3.63
N LYS A 78 12.10 8.43 2.92
CA LYS A 78 11.71 9.71 3.53
C LYS A 78 10.60 9.53 4.55
N TYR A 79 9.55 8.77 4.22
CA TYR A 79 8.42 8.56 5.11
C TYR A 79 8.75 7.63 6.27
N LYS A 80 9.46 6.53 6.01
CA LYS A 80 10.01 5.66 7.05
C LYS A 80 10.74 6.46 8.12
N THR A 81 11.66 7.33 7.71
CA THR A 81 12.47 8.14 8.63
C THR A 81 11.62 9.04 9.55
N LYS A 82 10.51 9.58 9.03
CA LYS A 82 9.56 10.36 9.83
C LYS A 82 8.75 9.48 10.78
N ILE A 83 8.29 8.33 10.29
CA ILE A 83 7.42 7.40 11.02
C ILE A 83 8.17 6.77 12.20
N GLU A 84 9.39 6.33 12.00
CA GLU A 84 10.23 5.74 13.06
C GLU A 84 10.59 6.74 14.18
N LYS A 85 10.49 8.05 13.94
CA LYS A 85 10.65 9.08 14.99
C LYS A 85 9.44 9.20 15.92
N VAL A 86 8.27 8.79 15.46
CA VAL A 86 7.00 8.94 16.20
C VAL A 86 6.38 7.60 16.61
N LEU A 87 6.80 6.51 15.99
CA LEU A 87 6.32 5.16 16.26
C LEU A 87 7.52 4.26 16.60
N ASP A 88 7.38 3.47 17.67
CA ASP A 88 8.40 2.48 18.11
C ASP A 88 8.36 1.23 17.21
N ILE A 89 8.84 1.36 15.98
CA ILE A 89 8.90 0.29 14.99
C ILE A 89 10.05 0.52 14.02
N LYS A 90 10.71 -0.55 13.60
CA LYS A 90 11.67 -0.54 12.49
C LYS A 90 10.98 -0.89 11.17
N ILE A 91 11.37 -0.23 10.10
CA ILE A 91 10.83 -0.46 8.77
C ILE A 91 12.01 -0.69 7.80
N ARG A 92 11.99 -1.82 7.12
CA ARG A 92 12.92 -2.12 6.02
C ARG A 92 12.22 -1.96 4.69
N ILE A 93 12.90 -1.39 3.73
CA ILE A 93 12.38 -1.18 2.38
C ILE A 93 13.07 -2.16 1.45
N ILE A 94 12.27 -2.93 0.73
CA ILE A 94 12.73 -3.98 -0.15
C ILE A 94 12.19 -3.70 -1.55
N GLY A 95 13.08 -3.50 -2.49
CA GLY A 95 12.72 -3.33 -3.91
C GLY A 95 12.97 -4.60 -4.71
N PHE A 96 12.09 -4.87 -5.68
CA PHE A 96 12.28 -5.92 -6.67
C PHE A 96 12.17 -5.30 -8.06
N ASP A 97 13.17 -5.54 -8.90
CA ASP A 97 13.19 -5.03 -10.27
C ASP A 97 14.09 -5.89 -11.15
N THR A 98 13.78 -5.96 -12.42
CA THR A 98 14.62 -6.68 -13.40
C THR A 98 15.91 -5.94 -13.74
N GLY A 99 15.94 -4.61 -13.59
CA GLY A 99 16.97 -3.70 -14.10
C GLY A 99 16.92 -3.51 -15.63
N SER A 100 16.29 -4.44 -16.33
CA SER A 100 16.18 -4.42 -17.80
C SER A 100 14.87 -3.83 -18.33
N GLY A 101 14.05 -3.28 -17.45
CA GLY A 101 12.73 -2.75 -17.77
C GLY A 101 11.66 -3.83 -17.89
N LEU A 102 10.53 -3.47 -18.51
CA LEU A 102 9.40 -4.37 -18.69
C LEU A 102 9.83 -5.64 -19.48
N PRO A 103 9.42 -6.83 -19.03
CA PRO A 103 9.73 -8.07 -19.71
C PRO A 103 9.05 -8.15 -21.10
N SER A 104 9.32 -9.23 -21.83
CA SER A 104 8.68 -9.46 -23.13
C SER A 104 7.16 -9.54 -22.97
N ILE A 105 6.45 -8.70 -23.69
CA ILE A 105 4.98 -8.63 -23.72
C ILE A 105 4.50 -9.63 -24.76
N THR A 106 3.95 -10.76 -24.31
CA THR A 106 3.49 -11.84 -25.18
C THR A 106 1.99 -12.12 -25.05
N SER A 107 1.37 -11.56 -24.01
CA SER A 107 -0.05 -11.74 -23.71
C SER A 107 -0.84 -10.51 -24.12
N LYS A 108 -2.06 -10.71 -24.62
CA LYS A 108 -3.00 -9.61 -24.90
C LYS A 108 -3.48 -8.92 -23.62
N GLU A 109 -3.47 -9.63 -22.52
CA GLU A 109 -3.84 -9.15 -21.19
C GLU A 109 -2.80 -8.16 -20.62
N ASP A 110 -1.57 -8.16 -21.13
CA ASP A 110 -0.49 -7.22 -20.79
C ASP A 110 -0.60 -5.88 -21.51
N LEU A 111 -1.68 -5.61 -22.23
CA LEU A 111 -1.90 -4.35 -22.94
C LEU A 111 -0.77 -4.01 -23.94
N PRO A 112 -0.47 -4.87 -24.93
CA PRO A 112 0.64 -4.69 -25.88
C PRO A 112 0.46 -3.46 -26.80
N PHE A 113 -0.70 -2.83 -26.80
CA PHE A 113 -0.98 -1.57 -27.49
C PHE A 113 -0.63 -0.35 -26.65
N PHE A 114 -0.30 -0.52 -25.37
CA PHE A 114 0.04 0.54 -24.43
C PHE A 114 1.46 0.43 -23.90
N TRP A 115 1.88 -0.77 -23.47
CA TRP A 115 3.20 -1.03 -22.93
C TRP A 115 4.17 -1.61 -23.97
N LYS A 116 5.46 -1.32 -23.77
CA LYS A 116 6.52 -1.83 -24.63
C LYS A 116 7.59 -2.54 -23.80
N SER A 117 8.04 -3.70 -24.26
CA SER A 117 9.18 -4.40 -23.66
C SER A 117 10.41 -3.51 -23.56
N GLY A 118 11.07 -3.49 -22.41
CA GLY A 118 12.23 -2.65 -22.12
C GLY A 118 11.92 -1.24 -21.64
N ASP A 119 10.63 -0.83 -21.56
CA ASP A 119 10.27 0.43 -20.91
C ASP A 119 10.74 0.41 -19.44
N TYR A 120 11.11 1.58 -18.88
CA TYR A 120 11.60 1.74 -17.53
C TYR A 120 12.93 1.05 -17.20
N THR A 121 13.79 0.77 -18.18
CA THR A 121 15.14 0.22 -17.93
C THR A 121 15.93 1.13 -16.97
N ASN A 122 16.51 0.53 -15.93
CA ASN A 122 17.39 1.22 -15.00
C ASN A 122 18.61 0.37 -14.67
N GLN A 123 19.80 0.88 -15.00
CA GLN A 123 21.07 0.20 -14.74
C GLN A 123 21.69 0.54 -13.37
N ASN A 124 21.09 1.48 -12.62
CA ASN A 124 21.69 2.04 -11.40
C ASN A 124 20.90 1.65 -10.13
N LEU A 125 20.18 0.55 -10.13
CA LEU A 125 19.37 0.11 -8.98
C LEU A 125 20.19 -0.04 -7.68
N ARG A 126 21.44 -0.46 -7.78
CA ARG A 126 22.33 -0.63 -6.61
C ARG A 126 22.72 0.69 -5.94
N GLU A 127 22.63 1.80 -6.64
CA GLU A 127 22.88 3.10 -6.03
C GLU A 127 21.88 3.41 -4.91
N LEU A 128 20.63 2.92 -5.03
CA LEU A 128 19.61 3.08 -4.01
C LEU A 128 19.97 2.38 -2.69
N GLU A 129 20.65 1.24 -2.74
CA GLU A 129 21.17 0.56 -1.55
C GLU A 129 22.32 1.36 -0.92
N ASN A 130 23.22 1.90 -1.75
CA ASN A 130 24.35 2.70 -1.28
C ASN A 130 23.91 4.02 -0.64
N GLU A 131 22.82 4.61 -1.12
CA GLU A 131 22.23 5.82 -0.56
C GLU A 131 21.62 5.59 0.83
N ASN A 132 21.15 4.36 1.13
CA ASN A 132 20.33 4.10 2.32
C ASN A 132 20.49 2.66 2.84
N GLU A 133 21.08 2.48 4.00
CA GLU A 133 21.28 1.17 4.66
C GLU A 133 19.96 0.39 4.94
N CYS A 134 18.82 1.08 4.97
CA CYS A 134 17.52 0.45 5.20
C CYS A 134 16.88 -0.09 3.94
N VAL A 135 17.49 0.09 2.78
CA VAL A 135 17.03 -0.36 1.47
C VAL A 135 17.80 -1.62 1.06
N LYS A 136 17.07 -2.60 0.53
CA LYS A 136 17.64 -3.77 -0.14
C LYS A 136 16.94 -3.95 -1.48
N ILE A 137 17.72 -4.06 -2.55
CA ILE A 137 17.21 -4.30 -3.90
C ILE A 137 17.52 -5.73 -4.33
N TYR A 138 16.51 -6.42 -4.77
CA TYR A 138 16.61 -7.74 -5.40
C TYR A 138 16.46 -7.56 -6.91
N GLU A 139 17.60 -7.43 -7.58
CA GLU A 139 17.67 -7.24 -9.03
C GLU A 139 17.63 -8.59 -9.75
N GLY A 140 16.74 -8.72 -10.71
CA GLY A 140 16.59 -9.90 -11.57
C GLY A 140 15.17 -10.44 -11.65
N ASN A 141 15.05 -11.67 -12.16
CA ASN A 141 13.76 -12.34 -12.29
C ASN A 141 13.10 -12.54 -10.92
N ILE A 142 11.84 -12.15 -10.82
CA ILE A 142 11.06 -12.16 -9.58
C ILE A 142 11.00 -13.56 -8.92
N GLN A 143 10.95 -14.63 -9.68
CA GLN A 143 10.89 -16.00 -9.13
C GLN A 143 12.15 -16.36 -8.35
N THR A 144 13.32 -16.02 -8.87
CA THR A 144 14.61 -16.31 -8.23
C THR A 144 14.91 -15.34 -7.11
N THR A 145 14.56 -14.06 -7.28
CA THR A 145 14.81 -13.02 -6.29
C THR A 145 13.90 -13.17 -5.08
N LEU A 146 12.67 -13.65 -5.23
CA LEU A 146 11.77 -13.97 -4.12
C LEU A 146 12.30 -15.11 -3.26
N ASP A 147 12.81 -16.18 -3.84
CA ASP A 147 13.38 -17.30 -3.08
C ASP A 147 14.60 -16.84 -2.27
N LYS A 148 15.43 -15.98 -2.85
CA LYS A 148 16.55 -15.34 -2.14
C LYS A 148 16.04 -14.45 -1.01
N PHE A 149 15.07 -13.57 -1.25
CA PHE A 149 14.45 -12.74 -0.21
C PHE A 149 13.92 -13.58 0.95
N ILE A 150 13.18 -14.67 0.66
CA ILE A 150 12.62 -15.56 1.65
C ILE A 150 13.72 -16.22 2.51
N SER A 151 14.84 -16.62 1.90
CA SER A 151 15.96 -17.23 2.63
C SER A 151 16.64 -16.25 3.59
N GLU A 152 16.74 -14.98 3.21
CA GLU A 152 17.44 -13.94 3.96
C GLU A 152 16.55 -13.22 5.00
N ASN A 153 15.22 -13.27 4.83
CA ASN A 153 14.30 -12.45 5.62
C ASN A 153 13.30 -13.28 6.44
N LYS A 154 13.18 -12.92 7.72
CA LYS A 154 12.27 -13.55 8.69
C LYS A 154 11.25 -12.56 9.29
N LYS A 155 11.26 -11.31 8.84
CA LYS A 155 10.38 -10.27 9.37
C LYS A 155 9.07 -10.22 8.61
N LYS A 156 8.02 -9.75 9.29
CA LYS A 156 6.68 -9.64 8.70
C LYS A 156 6.65 -8.62 7.57
N ILE A 157 5.93 -8.95 6.50
CA ILE A 157 5.58 -8.03 5.43
C ILE A 157 4.31 -7.29 5.85
N GLY A 158 4.38 -5.96 5.91
CA GLY A 158 3.28 -5.10 6.33
C GLY A 158 2.63 -4.31 5.20
N LEU A 159 3.38 -4.05 4.13
CA LEU A 159 2.93 -3.32 2.95
C LEU A 159 3.56 -3.92 1.69
N ILE A 160 2.78 -4.04 0.63
CA ILE A 160 3.25 -4.40 -0.71
C ILE A 160 2.72 -3.35 -1.68
N ILE A 161 3.63 -2.80 -2.48
CA ILE A 161 3.33 -1.86 -3.55
C ILE A 161 3.58 -2.61 -4.86
N PHE A 162 2.54 -2.72 -5.66
CA PHE A 162 2.57 -3.25 -7.01
C PHE A 162 2.68 -2.06 -7.97
N ASP A 163 3.76 -1.98 -8.70
CA ASP A 163 4.08 -0.99 -9.73
C ASP A 163 4.76 -1.78 -10.86
N LEU A 164 4.02 -2.78 -11.39
CA LEU A 164 4.52 -3.82 -12.29
C LEU A 164 4.01 -3.68 -13.72
N ASP A 165 3.07 -2.75 -13.95
CA ASP A 165 2.46 -2.42 -15.24
C ASP A 165 1.70 -3.59 -15.91
N LEU A 166 2.26 -4.80 -15.87
CA LEU A 166 1.78 -5.94 -16.63
C LEU A 166 0.95 -6.92 -15.79
N TYR A 167 -0.11 -7.44 -16.41
CA TYR A 167 -0.87 -8.58 -15.89
C TYR A 167 0.02 -9.77 -15.54
N SER A 168 0.90 -10.16 -16.49
CA SER A 168 1.76 -11.33 -16.33
C SER A 168 2.70 -11.20 -15.14
N SER A 169 3.30 -10.02 -14.93
CA SER A 169 4.21 -9.75 -13.82
C SER A 169 3.47 -9.78 -12.48
N THR A 170 2.31 -9.14 -12.41
CA THR A 170 1.47 -9.10 -11.21
C THR A 170 0.95 -10.50 -10.85
N LYS A 171 0.44 -11.25 -11.83
CA LYS A 171 0.01 -12.64 -11.66
C LYS A 171 1.14 -13.53 -11.16
N LEU A 172 2.33 -13.38 -11.74
CA LEU A 172 3.51 -14.16 -11.35
C LEU A 172 3.84 -13.96 -9.87
N PHE A 173 3.86 -12.71 -9.39
CA PHE A 173 4.08 -12.42 -7.97
C PHE A 173 2.94 -12.96 -7.09
N LEU A 174 1.69 -12.71 -7.45
CA LEU A 174 0.54 -13.19 -6.68
C LEU A 174 0.52 -14.71 -6.52
N ASN A 175 0.94 -15.46 -7.54
CA ASN A 175 1.09 -16.91 -7.46
C ASN A 175 2.16 -17.36 -6.45
N GLN A 176 3.19 -16.53 -6.20
CA GLN A 176 4.24 -16.83 -5.23
C GLN A 176 3.89 -16.41 -3.80
N ILE A 177 2.86 -15.57 -3.62
CA ILE A 177 2.54 -14.99 -2.31
C ILE A 177 2.11 -16.05 -1.27
N THR A 178 1.63 -17.19 -1.73
CA THR A 178 1.31 -18.35 -0.88
C THR A 178 2.54 -18.89 -0.14
N LYS A 179 3.75 -18.74 -0.69
CA LYS A 179 5.00 -19.09 0.00
C LYS A 179 5.18 -18.23 1.25
N PHE A 180 4.85 -16.94 1.17
CA PHE A 180 4.97 -16.03 2.31
C PHE A 180 4.00 -16.39 3.44
N SER A 181 2.75 -16.76 3.11
CA SER A 181 1.77 -17.23 4.08
C SER A 181 2.24 -18.51 4.78
N LYS A 182 2.63 -19.53 4.02
CA LYS A 182 3.13 -20.82 4.55
C LYS A 182 4.34 -20.66 5.49
N LEU A 183 5.19 -19.67 5.23
CA LEU A 183 6.37 -19.35 6.06
C LEU A 183 6.06 -18.32 7.15
N ASN A 184 4.80 -17.94 7.31
CA ASN A 184 4.34 -16.96 8.29
C ASN A 184 5.07 -15.60 8.17
N LEU A 185 5.36 -15.18 6.94
CA LEU A 185 6.03 -13.90 6.65
C LEU A 185 5.04 -12.74 6.45
N LEU A 186 3.75 -13.01 6.21
CA LEU A 186 2.73 -11.97 6.09
C LEU A 186 2.23 -11.51 7.46
N MET A 187 1.88 -10.24 7.59
CA MET A 187 0.93 -9.83 8.60
C MET A 187 -0.46 -10.42 8.27
N PRO A 188 -1.36 -10.61 9.24
CA PRO A 188 -2.67 -11.21 8.98
C PRO A 188 -3.51 -10.42 7.96
N ARG A 189 -3.26 -9.12 7.88
CA ARG A 189 -3.82 -8.18 6.90
C ARG A 189 -2.70 -7.28 6.43
N VAL A 190 -2.30 -7.43 5.18
CA VAL A 190 -1.24 -6.64 4.53
C VAL A 190 -1.90 -5.59 3.64
N LEU A 191 -1.53 -4.33 3.79
CA LEU A 191 -1.96 -3.32 2.83
C LEU A 191 -1.25 -3.53 1.50
N CYS A 192 -2.01 -3.45 0.40
CA CYS A 192 -1.51 -3.55 -0.96
C CYS A 192 -1.94 -2.32 -1.74
N TYR A 193 -1.02 -1.75 -2.50
CA TYR A 193 -1.29 -0.67 -3.43
C TYR A 193 -0.95 -1.13 -4.83
N PHE A 194 -1.84 -0.88 -5.77
CA PHE A 194 -1.67 -1.21 -7.18
C PHE A 194 -1.66 0.09 -7.97
N ASP A 195 -0.53 0.43 -8.60
CA ASP A 195 -0.37 1.71 -9.30
C ASP A 195 -1.13 1.73 -10.63
N ASP A 196 -1.17 0.61 -11.33
CA ASP A 196 -1.61 0.49 -12.70
C ASP A 196 -3.08 0.06 -12.89
N LEU A 197 -3.93 0.30 -11.88
CA LEU A 197 -5.38 0.12 -12.01
C LEU A 197 -6.07 1.24 -12.81
N PHE A 198 -5.38 2.33 -13.09
CA PHE A 198 -5.86 3.48 -13.86
C PHE A 198 -4.76 3.95 -14.81
N VAL A 199 -4.67 3.33 -15.96
CA VAL A 199 -3.76 3.76 -17.02
C VAL A 199 -4.45 4.83 -17.85
N ALA A 200 -3.77 5.97 -18.04
CA ALA A 200 -4.20 7.24 -18.60
C ALA A 200 -5.53 7.24 -19.41
N ASP A 201 -5.52 7.01 -20.70
CA ASP A 201 -6.70 7.12 -21.55
C ASP A 201 -7.48 5.81 -21.76
N TYR A 202 -7.10 4.74 -21.03
CA TYR A 202 -7.71 3.43 -21.19
C TYR A 202 -8.37 2.98 -19.89
N CYS A 203 -9.60 2.49 -20.01
CA CYS A 203 -10.26 1.83 -18.89
C CYS A 203 -9.68 0.44 -18.72
N LEU A 204 -9.10 0.16 -17.56
CA LEU A 204 -8.79 -1.19 -17.14
C LEU A 204 -10.03 -1.80 -16.49
N ASP A 205 -10.28 -3.04 -16.83
CA ASP A 205 -11.38 -3.84 -16.32
C ASP A 205 -10.89 -5.23 -15.91
N ASP A 206 -11.79 -6.14 -15.56
CA ASP A 206 -11.44 -7.47 -15.11
C ASP A 206 -10.86 -8.37 -16.23
N MET A 207 -10.70 -7.86 -17.46
CA MET A 207 -10.26 -8.61 -18.63
C MET A 207 -8.79 -8.40 -18.96
N ASN A 208 -8.10 -7.48 -18.29
CA ASN A 208 -6.71 -7.13 -18.60
C ASN A 208 -5.96 -6.54 -17.37
N GLY A 209 -4.65 -6.35 -17.50
CA GLY A 209 -3.79 -5.67 -16.52
C GLY A 209 -3.83 -6.26 -15.11
N GLU A 210 -3.49 -5.45 -14.15
CA GLU A 210 -3.52 -5.80 -12.72
C GLU A 210 -4.93 -6.22 -12.22
N PRO A 211 -6.06 -5.61 -12.68
CA PRO A 211 -7.39 -6.04 -12.27
C PRO A 211 -7.70 -7.50 -12.58
N LEU A 212 -7.32 -7.98 -13.77
CA LEU A 212 -7.47 -9.40 -14.13
C LEU A 212 -6.63 -10.30 -13.21
N ALA A 213 -5.38 -9.93 -12.94
CA ALA A 213 -4.51 -10.71 -12.05
C ALA A 213 -5.10 -10.82 -10.63
N ILE A 214 -5.67 -9.74 -10.10
CA ILE A 214 -6.36 -9.71 -8.79
C ILE A 214 -7.60 -10.60 -8.81
N SER A 215 -8.43 -10.50 -9.86
CA SER A 215 -9.65 -11.30 -10.04
C SER A 215 -9.34 -12.79 -10.05
N GLU A 216 -8.36 -13.20 -10.86
CA GLU A 216 -7.93 -14.60 -10.93
C GLU A 216 -7.34 -15.11 -9.61
N PHE A 217 -6.49 -14.33 -8.95
CA PHE A 217 -5.96 -14.67 -7.64
C PHE A 217 -7.08 -14.92 -6.63
N ASN A 218 -8.06 -14.04 -6.58
CA ASN A 218 -9.22 -14.20 -5.71
C ASN A 218 -10.07 -15.44 -6.04
N ASN A 219 -10.14 -15.84 -7.29
CA ASN A 219 -10.89 -17.03 -7.69
C ASN A 219 -10.15 -18.33 -7.36
N GLN A 220 -8.81 -18.31 -7.39
CA GLN A 220 -7.97 -19.50 -7.19
C GLN A 220 -7.70 -19.82 -5.72
N SER A 221 -7.61 -18.83 -4.86
CA SER A 221 -7.28 -19.02 -3.45
C SER A 221 -8.50 -18.94 -2.55
N SER A 222 -8.63 -19.83 -1.57
CA SER A 222 -9.59 -19.74 -0.47
C SER A 222 -8.98 -19.11 0.80
N GLU A 223 -7.66 -19.21 0.95
CA GLU A 223 -6.92 -18.86 2.16
C GLU A 223 -6.37 -17.42 2.11
N LEU A 224 -6.06 -16.96 0.92
CA LEU A 224 -5.58 -15.60 0.66
C LEU A 224 -6.58 -14.86 -0.23
N LYS A 225 -6.96 -13.65 0.15
CA LYS A 225 -7.89 -12.83 -0.63
C LYS A 225 -7.44 -11.37 -0.64
N LEU A 226 -7.56 -10.75 -1.77
CA LEU A 226 -7.40 -9.30 -1.95
C LEU A 226 -8.76 -8.62 -1.89
N GLY A 227 -9.05 -7.97 -0.77
CA GLY A 227 -10.27 -7.19 -0.57
C GLY A 227 -10.04 -5.73 -0.93
N LYS A 228 -10.82 -5.20 -1.88
CA LYS A 228 -10.73 -3.77 -2.24
C LYS A 228 -11.23 -2.90 -1.09
N THR A 229 -10.48 -1.87 -0.74
CA THR A 229 -10.91 -0.89 0.26
C THR A 229 -12.09 -0.09 -0.28
N LEU A 230 -13.13 0.08 0.55
CA LEU A 230 -14.35 0.79 0.16
C LEU A 230 -14.05 2.22 -0.30
N ASP A 231 -14.68 2.63 -1.38
CA ASP A 231 -14.39 3.90 -2.06
C ASP A 231 -14.54 5.13 -1.14
N HIS A 232 -15.55 5.15 -0.26
CA HIS A 232 -15.75 6.26 0.67
C HIS A 232 -14.62 6.40 1.71
N ILE A 233 -13.96 5.29 2.08
CA ILE A 233 -12.79 5.29 2.96
C ILE A 233 -11.57 5.80 2.19
N ASN A 234 -11.42 5.37 0.93
CA ASN A 234 -10.37 5.85 0.05
C ASN A 234 -10.50 7.35 -0.22
N ASP A 235 -11.72 7.83 -0.49
CA ASP A 235 -12.00 9.25 -0.73
C ASP A 235 -11.56 10.13 0.44
N PHE A 236 -11.65 9.63 1.67
CA PHE A 236 -11.30 10.38 2.87
C PHE A 236 -9.82 10.25 3.25
N LYS A 237 -9.27 9.02 3.21
CA LYS A 237 -7.88 8.75 3.64
C LYS A 237 -6.86 8.82 2.52
N PHE A 238 -7.26 8.41 1.32
CA PHE A 238 -6.36 8.22 0.18
C PHE A 238 -6.94 8.84 -1.11
N PRO A 239 -7.18 10.16 -1.12
CA PRO A 239 -7.91 10.79 -2.23
C PRO A 239 -7.22 10.67 -3.60
N LEU A 240 -5.89 10.46 -3.63
CA LEU A 240 -5.13 10.29 -4.88
C LEU A 240 -4.96 8.82 -5.29
N ALA A 241 -5.25 7.88 -4.39
CA ALA A 241 -5.11 6.45 -4.63
C ALA A 241 -6.49 5.75 -4.56
N LYS A 242 -7.52 6.47 -4.98
CA LYS A 242 -8.89 5.95 -4.97
C LYS A 242 -9.01 4.71 -5.84
N GLY A 243 -9.52 3.63 -5.27
CA GLY A 243 -9.71 2.36 -5.95
C GLY A 243 -8.45 1.50 -6.09
N GLN A 244 -7.26 2.02 -5.75
CA GLN A 244 -5.96 1.35 -5.91
C GLN A 244 -5.49 0.62 -4.64
N ILE A 245 -6.23 0.73 -3.52
CA ILE A 245 -5.84 0.15 -2.25
C ILE A 245 -6.67 -1.09 -1.95
N TYR A 246 -5.94 -2.15 -1.64
CA TYR A 246 -6.47 -3.45 -1.25
C TYR A 246 -5.90 -3.86 0.11
N THR A 247 -6.55 -4.81 0.72
CA THR A 247 -6.02 -5.56 1.86
C THR A 247 -5.88 -7.01 1.46
N LEU A 248 -4.68 -7.53 1.51
CA LEU A 248 -4.44 -8.96 1.41
C LEU A 248 -4.74 -9.59 2.76
N HIS A 249 -5.73 -10.42 2.80
CA HIS A 249 -6.12 -11.21 3.95
C HIS A 249 -5.42 -12.57 3.90
N ASP A 250 -4.69 -12.91 4.98
CA ASP A 250 -4.14 -14.25 5.20
C ASP A 250 -4.98 -14.93 6.29
N PHE A 251 -6.05 -15.64 5.88
CA PHE A 251 -6.99 -16.26 6.79
C PHE A 251 -6.40 -17.41 7.61
N ASN A 252 -5.27 -17.97 7.18
CA ASN A 252 -4.53 -18.99 7.92
C ASN A 252 -3.55 -18.41 8.94
N ASN A 253 -3.38 -17.10 8.96
CA ASN A 253 -2.47 -16.45 9.88
C ASN A 253 -2.96 -16.60 11.33
N GLN A 254 -2.08 -17.04 12.23
CA GLN A 254 -2.41 -17.29 13.65
C GLN A 254 -2.95 -16.04 14.36
N ASP A 255 -2.48 -14.84 13.95
CA ASP A 255 -2.91 -13.57 14.51
C ASP A 255 -4.13 -12.97 13.79
N TYR A 256 -4.75 -13.68 12.82
CA TYR A 256 -5.83 -13.10 12.02
C TYR A 256 -7.02 -12.66 12.90
N ASN A 257 -7.39 -13.47 13.88
CA ASN A 257 -8.49 -13.23 14.81
C ASN A 257 -8.05 -12.54 16.12
N ARG A 258 -6.75 -12.19 16.23
CA ARG A 258 -6.25 -11.50 17.41
C ARG A 258 -6.91 -10.15 17.57
N TYR A 259 -7.47 -9.90 18.76
CA TYR A 259 -8.08 -8.62 19.09
C TYR A 259 -7.04 -7.50 19.14
N VAL A 260 -7.23 -6.48 18.33
CA VAL A 260 -6.38 -5.28 18.24
C VAL A 260 -7.17 -3.98 18.45
N GLY A 261 -8.35 -4.08 19.07
CA GLY A 261 -9.21 -2.94 19.36
C GLY A 261 -8.55 -1.92 20.31
N ILE A 262 -8.99 -0.67 20.21
CA ILE A 262 -8.43 0.44 20.99
C ILE A 262 -8.96 0.44 22.43
N TYR A 263 -10.10 -0.22 22.67
CA TYR A 263 -10.78 -0.17 23.96
C TYR A 263 -10.87 -1.57 24.58
N SER A 264 -10.54 -1.68 25.88
CA SER A 264 -10.91 -2.86 26.66
C SER A 264 -12.46 -2.93 26.77
N SER A 265 -12.99 -4.12 27.02
CA SER A 265 -14.43 -4.31 27.26
C SER A 265 -14.97 -3.36 28.34
N ASP A 266 -14.19 -3.11 29.37
CA ASP A 266 -14.54 -2.22 30.48
C ASP A 266 -14.60 -0.75 30.06
N SER A 267 -13.67 -0.29 29.21
CA SER A 267 -13.67 1.08 28.71
C SER A 267 -14.83 1.35 27.73
N LEU A 268 -15.22 0.36 26.93
CA LEU A 268 -16.41 0.45 26.06
C LEU A 268 -17.70 0.50 26.89
N SER A 269 -17.80 -0.33 27.93
CA SER A 269 -18.95 -0.35 28.84
C SER A 269 -19.09 0.98 29.58
N LYS A 270 -17.99 1.57 30.06
CA LYS A 270 -17.98 2.87 30.71
C LYS A 270 -18.40 3.99 29.76
N LYS A 271 -17.84 4.03 28.55
CA LYS A 271 -18.17 5.03 27.52
C LYS A 271 -19.65 4.98 27.11
N ASN A 272 -20.22 3.78 27.01
CA ASN A 272 -21.65 3.63 26.71
C ASN A 272 -22.55 4.09 27.87
N LYS A 273 -22.17 3.82 29.13
CA LYS A 273 -22.88 4.32 30.30
C LYS A 273 -22.85 5.86 30.40
N ASP A 274 -21.70 6.46 30.13
CA ASP A 274 -21.54 7.93 30.16
C ASP A 274 -22.36 8.60 29.06
N LYS A 275 -22.39 8.00 27.85
CA LYS A 275 -23.21 8.47 26.72
C LYS A 275 -24.72 8.34 27.00
N SER A 276 -25.16 7.25 27.63
CA SER A 276 -26.54 7.04 28.00
C SER A 276 -27.00 8.06 29.07
N ARG A 277 -26.12 8.40 30.01
CA ARG A 277 -26.42 9.42 31.07
C ARG A 277 -26.51 10.82 30.47
N SER A 278 -25.72 11.19 29.48
CA SER A 278 -25.81 12.51 28.82
C SER A 278 -27.11 12.67 28.04
N ILE A 279 -27.62 11.61 27.42
CA ILE A 279 -28.87 11.62 26.65
C ILE A 279 -30.11 11.68 27.56
N LEU A 280 -30.00 11.20 28.80
CA LEU A 280 -31.11 11.21 29.77
C LEU A 280 -31.18 12.50 30.60
N ASN A 281 -30.17 13.37 30.53
CA ASN A 281 -30.08 14.64 31.25
C ASN A 281 -30.27 15.87 30.34
N ASP A 282 -30.50 15.67 29.02
CA ASP A 282 -30.95 16.67 28.06
C ASP A 282 -32.45 16.46 27.76
#